data_63313d5e296bc99c9d9f4b63453eceda
#
_entry.id   63313d5e296bc99c9d9f4b63453eceda
#
_cell.length_a   1.000
_cell.length_b   1.000
_cell.length_c   1.000
_cell.angle_alpha   90.00
_cell.angle_beta   90.00
_cell.angle_gamma   90.00
#
_symmetry.space_group_name_H-M   'P 1'
#
loop_
_entity.id
_entity.type
_entity.pdbx_description
1 polymer ?
#
loop_
_entity_poly.entity_id
_entity_poly.type
_entity_poly.pdbx_seq_one_letter_code
_entity_poly.pdbx_strand_id
1 'polypeptide(L)'
;MIYVTSDLHGYHNNICYGTSNWDDKALNCRDFTNVHEMNYAIAESINSKLSKGDTLIELGDFAFGGCLNVYSFRKMLRVDNIIHINGNHDNLIKRDAIIPCRSDIDKEVGLKSLFKEVHDAPYIFTYKGYEFVCSHYPPKDGTDFNKPKTVWLHGHCHNKNDKDKIHSRYNVFDVCWNGEVFSLDDIINNLK
;
A
#
# COMPACT_ATOMS: atom_id res chain seq x y z
N MET A 1 -8.49 -13.76 6.02
CA MET A 1 -7.07 -13.89 5.61
C MET A 1 -6.35 -12.55 5.79
N ILE A 2 -5.00 -12.51 5.63
CA ILE A 2 -4.22 -11.28 5.66
C ILE A 2 -3.58 -11.09 4.29
N TYR A 3 -3.79 -9.92 3.73
CA TYR A 3 -3.23 -9.49 2.46
C TYR A 3 -2.32 -8.29 2.66
N VAL A 4 -1.41 -8.05 1.73
CA VAL A 4 -0.47 -6.93 1.74
C VAL A 4 -0.39 -6.27 0.37
N THR A 5 -0.20 -4.96 0.37
CA THR A 5 0.09 -4.14 -0.80
C THR A 5 0.80 -2.85 -0.38
N SER A 6 1.24 -2.07 -1.33
CA SER A 6 1.82 -0.74 -1.12
C SER A 6 1.59 0.16 -2.33
N ASP A 7 1.83 1.45 -2.16
CA ASP A 7 1.87 2.41 -3.26
C ASP A 7 0.61 2.42 -4.11
N LEU A 8 -0.55 2.45 -3.45
CA LEU A 8 -1.84 2.51 -4.15
C LEU A 8 -1.98 3.80 -4.94
N HIS A 9 -1.47 4.91 -4.40
CA HIS A 9 -1.47 6.22 -5.06
C HIS A 9 -2.84 6.67 -5.57
N GLY A 10 -3.90 6.42 -4.80
CA GLY A 10 -5.23 6.89 -5.13
C GLY A 10 -5.24 8.40 -5.43
N TYR A 11 -5.94 8.82 -6.47
CA TYR A 11 -6.02 10.23 -6.92
C TYR A 11 -4.69 10.88 -7.35
N HIS A 12 -3.64 10.11 -7.63
CA HIS A 12 -2.36 10.63 -8.10
C HIS A 12 -2.35 10.75 -9.63
N ASN A 13 -2.71 11.92 -10.17
CA ASN A 13 -2.80 12.15 -11.62
C ASN A 13 -1.50 11.86 -12.37
N ASN A 14 -0.35 12.25 -11.81
CA ASN A 14 0.92 12.09 -12.50
C ASN A 14 1.37 10.64 -12.69
N ILE A 15 0.82 9.69 -11.93
CA ILE A 15 1.13 8.27 -12.14
C ILE A 15 0.31 7.63 -13.27
N CYS A 16 -0.74 8.30 -13.75
CA CYS A 16 -1.53 7.84 -14.89
C CYS A 16 -0.85 8.23 -16.20
N TYR A 17 -0.63 7.28 -17.10
CA TYR A 17 0.02 7.52 -18.39
C TYR A 17 -0.67 8.64 -19.20
N GLY A 18 -1.98 8.59 -19.32
CA GLY A 18 -2.76 9.55 -20.11
C GLY A 18 -2.78 10.99 -19.57
N THR A 19 -2.48 11.16 -18.27
CA THR A 19 -2.49 12.48 -17.60
C THR A 19 -1.13 12.92 -17.10
N SER A 20 -0.11 12.06 -17.20
CA SER A 20 1.23 12.36 -16.72
C SER A 20 1.90 13.47 -17.55
N ASN A 21 2.53 14.38 -16.85
CA ASN A 21 3.45 15.36 -17.40
C ASN A 21 4.92 15.07 -17.05
N TRP A 22 5.23 13.85 -16.60
CA TRP A 22 6.61 13.42 -16.39
C TRP A 22 7.31 13.16 -17.71
N ASP A 23 8.58 13.53 -17.79
CA ASP A 23 9.40 13.38 -19.02
C ASP A 23 9.52 11.91 -19.42
N ASP A 24 9.63 11.00 -18.46
CA ASP A 24 9.74 9.55 -18.69
C ASP A 24 8.46 8.83 -18.24
N LYS A 25 7.40 8.97 -19.03
CA LYS A 25 6.11 8.36 -18.78
C LYS A 25 6.17 6.83 -18.78
N ALA A 26 6.91 6.24 -19.73
CA ALA A 26 6.96 4.79 -19.93
C ALA A 26 7.50 4.03 -18.72
N LEU A 27 8.44 4.63 -17.97
CA LEU A 27 9.04 4.02 -16.78
C LEU A 27 8.29 4.37 -15.48
N ASN A 28 7.60 5.52 -15.47
CA ASN A 28 7.08 6.09 -14.21
C ASN A 28 5.57 6.01 -14.08
N CYS A 29 4.83 5.69 -15.15
CA CYS A 29 3.38 5.75 -15.16
C CYS A 29 2.74 4.37 -15.27
N ARG A 30 1.52 4.30 -14.72
CA ARG A 30 0.59 3.19 -14.92
C ARG A 30 -0.24 3.44 -16.18
N ASP A 31 -0.59 2.37 -16.89
CA ASP A 31 -1.32 2.45 -18.16
C ASP A 31 -2.82 2.69 -17.92
N PHE A 32 -3.14 3.92 -17.51
CA PHE A 32 -4.51 4.43 -17.36
C PHE A 32 -4.65 5.78 -18.04
N THR A 33 -5.81 6.03 -18.63
CA THR A 33 -6.09 7.30 -19.32
C THR A 33 -6.39 8.44 -18.34
N ASN A 34 -6.90 8.11 -17.16
CA ASN A 34 -7.22 9.07 -16.11
C ASN A 34 -7.20 8.44 -14.71
N VAL A 35 -7.16 9.30 -13.71
CA VAL A 35 -7.06 8.91 -12.30
C VAL A 35 -8.30 8.17 -11.79
N HIS A 36 -9.48 8.42 -12.33
CA HIS A 36 -10.71 7.76 -11.90
C HIS A 36 -10.73 6.30 -12.34
N GLU A 37 -10.31 6.04 -13.59
CA GLU A 37 -10.11 4.69 -14.11
C GLU A 37 -9.09 3.91 -13.27
N MET A 38 -7.96 4.53 -12.96
CA MET A 38 -6.94 3.94 -12.09
C MET A 38 -7.49 3.62 -10.69
N ASN A 39 -8.17 4.57 -10.04
CA ASN A 39 -8.76 4.37 -8.72
C ASN A 39 -9.76 3.22 -8.71
N TYR A 40 -10.59 3.12 -9.75
CA TYR A 40 -11.56 2.03 -9.89
C TYR A 40 -10.85 0.68 -10.04
N ALA A 41 -9.85 0.59 -10.90
CA ALA A 41 -9.08 -0.63 -11.12
C ALA A 41 -8.38 -1.10 -9.84
N ILE A 42 -7.77 -0.18 -9.08
CA ILE A 42 -7.14 -0.48 -7.79
C ILE A 42 -8.21 -1.02 -6.80
N ALA A 43 -9.31 -0.29 -6.65
CA ALA A 43 -10.35 -0.69 -5.72
C ALA A 43 -10.97 -2.04 -6.09
N GLU A 44 -11.21 -2.30 -7.38
CA GLU A 44 -11.76 -3.57 -7.85
C GLU A 44 -10.79 -4.73 -7.67
N SER A 45 -9.51 -4.53 -7.91
CA SER A 45 -8.48 -5.57 -7.67
C SER A 45 -8.43 -6.00 -6.20
N ILE A 46 -8.62 -5.07 -5.27
CA ILE A 46 -8.69 -5.34 -3.84
C ILE A 46 -10.03 -5.98 -3.48
N ASN A 47 -11.13 -5.36 -3.89
CA ASN A 47 -12.49 -5.77 -3.51
C ASN A 47 -12.92 -7.13 -4.09
N SER A 48 -12.35 -7.55 -5.22
CA SER A 48 -12.60 -8.87 -5.80
C SER A 48 -11.86 -9.99 -5.06
N LYS A 49 -10.76 -9.67 -4.42
CA LYS A 49 -9.88 -10.63 -3.75
C LYS A 49 -10.15 -10.73 -2.25
N LEU A 50 -10.46 -9.61 -1.59
CA LEU A 50 -10.65 -9.52 -0.14
C LEU A 50 -12.14 -9.51 0.23
N SER A 51 -12.48 -10.33 1.21
CA SER A 51 -13.75 -10.28 1.91
C SER A 51 -13.74 -9.19 3.00
N LYS A 52 -14.94 -8.76 3.42
CA LYS A 52 -15.09 -7.69 4.42
C LYS A 52 -14.32 -7.95 5.74
N GLY A 53 -14.27 -9.21 6.18
CA GLY A 53 -13.58 -9.62 7.41
C GLY A 53 -12.08 -9.88 7.27
N ASP A 54 -11.54 -9.80 6.06
CA ASP A 54 -10.10 -9.94 5.85
C ASP A 54 -9.34 -8.70 6.34
N THR A 55 -8.03 -8.81 6.45
CA THR A 55 -7.15 -7.69 6.82
C THR A 55 -6.26 -7.33 5.63
N LEU A 56 -6.20 -6.06 5.30
CA LEU A 56 -5.24 -5.50 4.35
C LEU A 56 -4.16 -4.74 5.13
N ILE A 57 -2.90 -5.12 4.95
CA ILE A 57 -1.75 -4.35 5.42
C ILE A 57 -1.27 -3.52 4.22
N GLU A 58 -1.34 -2.20 4.34
CA GLU A 58 -0.98 -1.24 3.29
C GLU A 58 0.28 -0.50 3.72
N LEU A 59 1.35 -0.60 2.92
CA LEU A 59 2.70 -0.19 3.30
C LEU A 59 3.06 1.24 2.83
N GLY A 60 2.06 2.10 2.73
CA GLY A 60 2.26 3.53 2.49
C GLY A 60 2.03 4.00 1.07
N ASP A 61 1.96 5.32 0.96
CA ASP A 61 1.57 6.04 -0.26
C ASP A 61 0.16 5.67 -0.72
N PHE A 62 -0.78 5.77 0.25
CA PHE A 62 -2.17 5.36 0.08
C PHE A 62 -2.92 6.19 -0.96
N ALA A 63 -2.94 7.52 -0.80
CA ALA A 63 -3.64 8.41 -1.72
C ALA A 63 -3.06 9.82 -1.75
N PHE A 64 -3.24 10.50 -2.88
CA PHE A 64 -2.74 11.84 -3.16
C PHE A 64 -3.81 12.93 -3.05
N GLY A 65 -3.35 14.17 -2.84
CA GLY A 65 -4.21 15.35 -2.75
C GLY A 65 -4.66 15.66 -1.33
N GLY A 66 -5.89 16.16 -1.17
CA GLY A 66 -6.42 16.59 0.12
C GLY A 66 -7.08 15.45 0.92
N CYS A 67 -7.51 15.77 2.15
CA CYS A 67 -8.19 14.82 3.04
C CYS A 67 -9.40 14.15 2.38
N LEU A 68 -10.13 14.87 1.51
CA LEU A 68 -11.27 14.32 0.79
C LEU A 68 -10.90 13.23 -0.21
N ASN A 69 -9.73 13.32 -0.84
CA ASN A 69 -9.25 12.27 -1.74
C ASN A 69 -8.92 11.00 -0.97
N VAL A 70 -8.23 11.14 0.17
CA VAL A 70 -7.95 10.00 1.06
C VAL A 70 -9.24 9.34 1.52
N TYR A 71 -10.20 10.14 1.99
CA TYR A 71 -11.52 9.66 2.40
C TYR A 71 -12.26 8.95 1.27
N SER A 72 -12.36 9.59 0.10
CA SER A 72 -13.08 9.05 -1.04
C SER A 72 -12.46 7.74 -1.53
N PHE A 73 -11.12 7.69 -1.61
CA PHE A 73 -10.42 6.46 -2.00
C PHE A 73 -10.63 5.33 -0.99
N ARG A 74 -10.52 5.63 0.32
CA ARG A 74 -10.80 4.65 1.37
C ARG A 74 -12.23 4.09 1.28
N LYS A 75 -13.21 4.93 0.93
CA LYS A 75 -14.61 4.50 0.76
C LYS A 75 -14.86 3.58 -0.43
N MET A 76 -13.97 3.58 -1.43
CA MET A 76 -14.05 2.62 -2.53
C MET A 76 -13.66 1.20 -2.10
N LEU A 77 -12.87 1.05 -1.03
CA LEU A 77 -12.40 -0.23 -0.51
C LEU A 77 -13.42 -0.82 0.47
N ARG A 78 -13.90 -2.04 0.18
CA ARG A 78 -14.94 -2.73 0.97
C ARG A 78 -14.39 -3.45 2.21
N VAL A 79 -13.08 -3.71 2.26
CA VAL A 79 -12.43 -4.32 3.43
C VAL A 79 -12.47 -3.39 4.64
N ASP A 80 -12.93 -3.90 5.78
CA ASP A 80 -13.06 -3.10 7.01
C ASP A 80 -11.70 -2.88 7.70
N ASN A 81 -10.88 -3.91 7.74
CA ASN A 81 -9.63 -3.92 8.49
C ASN A 81 -8.45 -3.53 7.60
N ILE A 82 -8.11 -2.25 7.55
CA ILE A 82 -6.88 -1.77 6.93
C ILE A 82 -5.90 -1.34 8.02
N ILE A 83 -4.72 -1.97 8.05
CA ILE A 83 -3.57 -1.53 8.84
C ILE A 83 -2.68 -0.74 7.90
N HIS A 84 -2.52 0.56 8.16
CA HIS A 84 -1.74 1.46 7.32
C HIS A 84 -0.38 1.75 7.93
N ILE A 85 0.68 1.62 7.14
CA ILE A 85 2.05 2.01 7.50
C ILE A 85 2.43 3.25 6.69
N ASN A 86 2.76 4.35 7.36
CA ASN A 86 3.02 5.63 6.71
C ASN A 86 4.16 5.57 5.68
N GLY A 87 3.87 5.96 4.44
CA GLY A 87 4.84 6.24 3.39
C GLY A 87 5.30 7.71 3.38
N ASN A 88 6.06 8.08 2.36
CA ASN A 88 6.58 9.46 2.24
C ASN A 88 5.51 10.48 1.78
N HIS A 89 4.43 10.01 1.17
CA HIS A 89 3.33 10.87 0.73
C HIS A 89 2.15 10.93 1.71
N ASP A 90 2.18 10.19 2.83
CA ASP A 90 1.06 10.08 3.78
C ASP A 90 1.07 11.13 4.90
N ASN A 91 1.67 12.29 4.67
CA ASN A 91 1.76 13.35 5.69
C ASN A 91 0.41 13.77 6.27
N LEU A 92 -0.68 13.71 5.50
CA LEU A 92 -2.02 14.03 6.00
C LEU A 92 -2.54 12.96 6.96
N ILE A 93 -2.33 11.67 6.65
CA ILE A 93 -2.70 10.56 7.51
C ILE A 93 -1.85 10.57 8.77
N LYS A 94 -0.53 10.73 8.61
CA LYS A 94 0.42 10.76 9.73
C LYS A 94 0.08 11.79 10.79
N ARG A 95 -0.31 13.01 10.39
CA ARG A 95 -0.71 14.08 11.31
C ARG A 95 -2.19 14.06 11.71
N ASP A 96 -2.93 13.03 11.30
CA ASP A 96 -4.37 12.90 11.54
C ASP A 96 -5.18 14.13 11.09
N ALA A 97 -4.93 14.56 9.87
CA ALA A 97 -5.61 15.73 9.32
C ALA A 97 -7.13 15.54 9.30
N ILE A 98 -7.86 16.61 9.60
CA ILE A 98 -9.32 16.58 9.79
C ILE A 98 -10.02 16.68 8.41
N ILE A 99 -10.98 15.82 8.21
CA ILE A 99 -11.97 15.91 7.14
C ILE A 99 -13.12 16.77 7.66
N PRO A 100 -13.41 17.92 7.03
CA PRO A 100 -14.48 18.79 7.50
C PRO A 100 -15.86 18.16 7.28
N CYS A 101 -16.83 18.56 8.10
CA CYS A 101 -18.24 18.24 7.89
C CYS A 101 -18.73 18.69 6.51
N ARG A 102 -19.57 17.87 5.89
CA ARG A 102 -20.23 18.15 4.62
C ARG A 102 -21.49 17.28 4.50
N SER A 103 -22.23 17.41 3.39
CA SER A 103 -23.51 16.72 3.23
C SER A 103 -23.48 15.19 3.42
N ASP A 104 -22.36 14.57 3.14
CA ASP A 104 -22.10 13.12 3.26
C ASP A 104 -21.23 12.74 4.47
N ILE A 105 -20.83 13.73 5.29
CA ILE A 105 -19.99 13.56 6.48
C ILE A 105 -20.60 14.39 7.62
N ASP A 106 -21.36 13.74 8.49
CA ASP A 106 -22.14 14.41 9.55
C ASP A 106 -21.30 15.13 10.60
N LYS A 107 -20.05 14.75 10.76
CA LYS A 107 -19.11 15.33 11.74
C LYS A 107 -17.67 15.33 11.21
N GLU A 108 -16.86 16.20 11.78
CA GLU A 108 -15.41 16.16 11.52
C GLU A 108 -14.81 14.81 11.89
N VAL A 109 -13.95 14.30 11.00
CA VAL A 109 -13.34 12.98 11.12
C VAL A 109 -11.83 13.10 10.91
N GLY A 110 -11.04 12.58 11.81
CA GLY A 110 -9.60 12.45 11.62
C GLY A 110 -9.27 11.31 10.64
N LEU A 111 -8.28 11.53 9.78
CA LEU A 111 -7.92 10.57 8.74
C LEU A 111 -7.50 9.21 9.31
N LYS A 112 -6.85 9.17 10.47
CA LYS A 112 -6.46 7.90 11.11
C LYS A 112 -7.65 7.01 11.43
N SER A 113 -8.80 7.60 11.73
CA SER A 113 -10.02 6.84 12.05
C SER A 113 -10.62 6.07 10.85
N LEU A 114 -10.13 6.33 9.64
CA LEU A 114 -10.49 5.57 8.44
C LEU A 114 -9.83 4.19 8.36
N PHE A 115 -8.82 3.96 9.19
CA PHE A 115 -8.03 2.73 9.24
C PHE A 115 -8.24 2.05 10.59
N LYS A 116 -8.07 0.73 10.62
CA LYS A 116 -8.08 -0.03 11.87
C LYS A 116 -6.90 0.38 12.77
N GLU A 117 -5.75 0.54 12.15
CA GLU A 117 -4.50 0.95 12.79
C GLU A 117 -3.67 1.79 11.83
N VAL A 118 -2.88 2.72 12.36
CA VAL A 118 -1.90 3.51 11.59
C VAL A 118 -0.57 3.48 12.33
N HIS A 119 0.48 3.09 11.65
CA HIS A 119 1.83 2.93 12.19
C HIS A 119 2.88 3.70 11.40
N ASP A 120 3.97 4.04 12.07
CA ASP A 120 5.25 4.36 11.42
C ASP A 120 6.04 3.06 11.19
N ALA A 121 6.90 3.06 10.18
CA ALA A 121 7.75 1.90 9.87
C ALA A 121 8.94 1.79 10.86
N PRO A 122 9.42 0.57 11.16
CA PRO A 122 8.88 -0.71 10.71
C PRO A 122 7.69 -1.18 11.56
N TYR A 123 6.72 -1.83 10.94
CA TYR A 123 5.66 -2.57 11.60
C TYR A 123 6.02 -4.06 11.61
N ILE A 124 6.09 -4.67 12.80
CA ILE A 124 6.58 -6.05 12.95
C ILE A 124 5.50 -6.89 13.62
N PHE A 125 5.21 -8.05 13.04
CA PHE A 125 4.26 -9.01 13.62
C PHE A 125 4.63 -10.45 13.25
N THR A 126 4.01 -11.41 13.93
CA THR A 126 4.20 -12.84 13.64
C THR A 126 2.95 -13.43 13.00
N TYR A 127 3.13 -14.19 11.92
CA TYR A 127 2.07 -14.93 11.27
C TYR A 127 2.56 -16.31 10.85
N LYS A 128 1.85 -17.38 11.24
CA LYS A 128 2.20 -18.79 10.97
C LYS A 128 3.67 -19.17 11.27
N GLY A 129 4.22 -18.60 12.34
CA GLY A 129 5.59 -18.88 12.79
C GLY A 129 6.69 -18.14 12.02
N TYR A 130 6.34 -17.19 11.14
CA TYR A 130 7.24 -16.26 10.49
C TYR A 130 7.11 -14.87 11.10
N GLU A 131 8.23 -14.17 11.26
CA GLU A 131 8.26 -12.75 11.60
C GLU A 131 8.19 -11.93 10.30
N PHE A 132 7.20 -11.08 10.19
CA PHE A 132 7.04 -10.13 9.08
C PHE A 132 7.52 -8.76 9.52
N VAL A 133 8.43 -8.18 8.76
CA VAL A 133 8.94 -6.81 8.94
C VAL A 133 8.47 -5.97 7.76
N CYS A 134 7.52 -5.08 8.03
CA CYS A 134 6.85 -4.27 7.03
C CYS A 134 7.32 -2.82 7.09
N SER A 135 7.70 -2.26 5.95
CA SER A 135 8.14 -0.88 5.82
C SER A 135 7.74 -0.35 4.45
N HIS A 136 7.50 0.97 4.36
CA HIS A 136 7.34 1.58 3.04
C HIS A 136 8.64 1.51 2.23
N TYR A 137 9.77 1.75 2.87
CA TYR A 137 11.07 1.69 2.20
C TYR A 137 11.68 0.29 2.20
N PRO A 138 12.46 -0.06 1.17
CA PRO A 138 13.23 -1.29 1.17
C PRO A 138 14.18 -1.35 2.37
N PRO A 139 14.55 -2.56 2.84
CA PRO A 139 15.51 -2.73 3.91
C PRO A 139 16.83 -2.02 3.60
N LYS A 140 17.41 -1.39 4.62
CA LYS A 140 18.67 -0.64 4.47
C LYS A 140 19.88 -1.58 4.37
N ASP A 141 20.97 -1.04 3.83
CA ASP A 141 22.28 -1.71 3.89
C ASP A 141 22.65 -2.07 5.34
N GLY A 142 23.22 -3.26 5.52
CA GLY A 142 23.55 -3.78 6.84
C GLY A 142 22.42 -4.56 7.54
N THR A 143 21.25 -4.69 6.91
CA THR A 143 20.20 -5.56 7.42
C THR A 143 20.64 -7.02 7.42
N ASP A 144 20.47 -7.72 8.56
CA ASP A 144 20.73 -9.16 8.63
C ASP A 144 19.58 -9.96 7.97
N PHE A 145 19.74 -10.25 6.70
CA PHE A 145 18.77 -11.04 5.94
C PHE A 145 18.83 -12.55 6.24
N ASN A 146 19.82 -13.02 7.03
CA ASN A 146 19.94 -14.43 7.37
C ASN A 146 19.12 -14.80 8.61
N LYS A 147 18.39 -13.85 9.20
CA LYS A 147 17.52 -14.13 10.34
C LYS A 147 16.46 -15.17 9.96
N PRO A 148 16.46 -16.35 10.61
CA PRO A 148 15.57 -17.44 10.23
C PRO A 148 14.08 -17.04 10.36
N LYS A 149 13.27 -17.50 9.41
CA LYS A 149 11.83 -17.25 9.40
C LYS A 149 11.44 -15.77 9.44
N THR A 150 12.28 -14.89 8.93
CA THR A 150 11.96 -13.46 8.79
C THR A 150 11.67 -13.16 7.33
N VAL A 151 10.59 -12.42 7.11
CA VAL A 151 10.11 -11.96 5.80
C VAL A 151 10.05 -10.43 5.80
N TRP A 152 10.67 -9.82 4.81
CA TRP A 152 10.73 -8.37 4.66
C TRP A 152 9.78 -7.95 3.55
N LEU A 153 8.82 -7.08 3.88
CA LEU A 153 7.86 -6.54 2.92
C LEU A 153 8.06 -5.04 2.80
N HIS A 154 8.17 -4.55 1.57
CA HIS A 154 8.35 -3.12 1.32
C HIS A 154 7.59 -2.64 0.07
N GLY A 155 7.51 -1.33 -0.06
CA GLY A 155 7.00 -0.59 -1.20
C GLY A 155 8.03 0.34 -1.82
N HIS A 156 7.59 1.54 -2.20
CA HIS A 156 8.37 2.68 -2.65
C HIS A 156 9.05 2.54 -4.02
N CYS A 157 9.57 1.36 -4.36
CA CYS A 157 10.37 1.16 -5.57
C CYS A 157 9.54 0.97 -6.84
N HIS A 158 8.23 0.77 -6.72
CA HIS A 158 7.28 0.54 -7.82
C HIS A 158 7.75 -0.57 -8.78
N ASN A 159 8.30 -1.65 -8.25
CA ASN A 159 8.84 -2.77 -9.00
C ASN A 159 9.92 -2.40 -10.05
N LYS A 160 10.57 -1.24 -9.89
CA LYS A 160 11.63 -0.77 -10.81
C LYS A 160 12.98 -1.46 -10.58
N ASN A 161 13.19 -1.95 -9.37
CA ASN A 161 14.41 -2.68 -9.06
C ASN A 161 14.29 -4.11 -9.57
N ASP A 162 15.37 -4.57 -10.19
CA ASP A 162 15.54 -5.88 -10.80
C ASP A 162 14.93 -6.98 -9.88
N LYS A 163 13.76 -7.46 -10.26
CA LYS A 163 12.93 -8.36 -9.45
C LYS A 163 13.67 -9.62 -9.00
N ASP A 164 14.73 -9.99 -9.72
CA ASP A 164 15.39 -11.28 -9.57
C ASP A 164 16.52 -11.31 -8.55
N LYS A 165 17.09 -10.17 -8.14
CA LYS A 165 18.34 -10.18 -7.37
C LYS A 165 18.16 -10.12 -5.85
N ILE A 166 17.17 -9.38 -5.36
CA ILE A 166 16.96 -9.23 -3.91
C ILE A 166 15.89 -10.22 -3.44
N HIS A 167 14.79 -10.34 -4.19
CA HIS A 167 13.59 -11.07 -3.77
C HIS A 167 13.79 -12.59 -3.61
N SER A 168 14.60 -13.22 -4.46
CA SER A 168 14.75 -14.67 -4.42
C SER A 168 15.73 -15.20 -3.36
N ARG A 169 16.62 -14.32 -2.84
CA ARG A 169 17.73 -14.75 -1.98
C ARG A 169 17.50 -14.55 -0.49
N TYR A 170 16.66 -13.58 -0.10
CA TYR A 170 16.61 -13.12 1.29
C TYR A 170 15.21 -12.99 1.87
N ASN A 171 14.18 -13.57 1.24
CA ASN A 171 12.78 -13.38 1.67
C ASN A 171 12.38 -11.88 1.77
N VAL A 172 12.81 -11.09 0.80
CA VAL A 172 12.47 -9.67 0.65
C VAL A 172 11.53 -9.52 -0.53
N PHE A 173 10.38 -8.86 -0.34
CA PHE A 173 9.34 -8.72 -1.36
C PHE A 173 8.94 -7.25 -1.51
N ASP A 174 9.02 -6.76 -2.76
CA ASP A 174 8.37 -5.52 -3.16
C ASP A 174 6.90 -5.82 -3.44
N VAL A 175 6.02 -5.24 -2.62
CA VAL A 175 4.57 -5.45 -2.70
C VAL A 175 3.84 -4.24 -3.27
N CYS A 176 4.54 -3.35 -3.98
CA CYS A 176 3.92 -2.25 -4.71
C CYS A 176 2.81 -2.77 -5.63
N TRP A 177 1.68 -2.08 -5.60
CA TRP A 177 0.53 -2.45 -6.43
C TRP A 177 0.87 -2.36 -7.93
N ASN A 178 0.66 -3.45 -8.64
CA ASN A 178 0.85 -3.58 -10.08
C ASN A 178 -0.31 -4.34 -10.77
N GLY A 179 -1.51 -4.20 -10.23
CA GLY A 179 -2.71 -4.89 -10.69
C GLY A 179 -3.28 -5.89 -9.70
N GLU A 180 -2.52 -6.25 -8.66
CA GLU A 180 -2.96 -7.23 -7.66
C GLU A 180 -2.45 -6.93 -6.24
N VAL A 181 -2.99 -7.67 -5.27
CA VAL A 181 -2.56 -7.71 -3.87
C VAL A 181 -2.10 -9.11 -3.52
N PHE A 182 -1.19 -9.24 -2.58
CA PHE A 182 -0.56 -10.50 -2.20
C PHE A 182 -1.16 -11.05 -0.89
N SER A 183 -1.49 -12.33 -0.83
CA SER A 183 -1.79 -12.95 0.46
C SER A 183 -0.51 -13.34 1.18
N LEU A 184 -0.49 -13.23 2.53
CA LEU A 184 0.67 -13.68 3.30
C LEU A 184 0.88 -15.20 3.16
N ASP A 185 -0.18 -15.95 2.91
CA ASP A 185 -0.10 -17.39 2.68
C ASP A 185 0.64 -17.71 1.38
N ASP A 186 0.34 -16.98 0.30
CA ASP A 186 1.06 -17.12 -0.97
C ASP A 186 2.54 -16.75 -0.83
N ILE A 187 2.82 -15.67 -0.07
CA ILE A 187 4.21 -15.27 0.21
C ILE A 187 4.94 -16.42 0.94
N ILE A 188 4.36 -16.96 2.03
CA ILE A 188 4.96 -18.06 2.79
C ILE A 188 5.19 -19.29 1.91
N ASN A 189 4.24 -19.66 1.06
CA ASN A 189 4.35 -20.81 0.17
C ASN A 189 5.44 -20.66 -0.89
N ASN A 190 5.88 -19.44 -1.18
CA ASN A 190 6.94 -19.11 -2.12
C ASN A 190 8.29 -18.81 -1.46
N LEU A 191 8.42 -18.94 -0.12
CA LEU A 191 9.69 -18.83 0.57
C LEU A 191 10.60 -20.03 0.23
N LYS A 192 11.89 -19.77 0.17
CA LYS A 192 12.95 -20.78 -0.14
C LYS A 192 13.67 -21.24 1.11
#